data_580f09e8611313e1f1809d0ed904e322
#
_entry.id   580f09e8611313e1f1809d0ed904e322
#
_cell.length_a   1.000
_cell.length_b   1.000
_cell.length_c   1.000
_cell.angle_alpha   90.00
_cell.angle_beta   90.00
_cell.angle_gamma   90.00
#
_symmetry.space_group_name_H-M   'P 1'
#
loop_
_entity.id
_entity.type
_entity.pdbx_description
1 polymer ?
#
loop_
_entity_poly.entity_id
_entity_poly.type
_entity_poly.pdbx_seq_one_letter_code
_entity_poly.pdbx_strand_id
1 'polypeptide(L)'
;MNTEKVKEFLTSRNIDVSPTDIIVPGLCDVHVHFREPGFEYKETIKSGSDAAAAGGYTAVCTMPNLNPVPDCTENLNIQLAAIRKDAVCAVIPYGAITVGERGEHLSDMADMASSVCAFSDDGRGIQNPEIFIVFIY
;
A
#
# COMPACT_ATOMS: atom_id res chain seq x y z
N MET A 1 -19.34 -3.96 -16.27
CA MET A 1 -20.09 -3.74 -15.00
C MET A 1 -21.53 -3.40 -15.38
N ASN A 2 -22.56 -4.02 -14.76
CA ASN A 2 -23.96 -3.72 -15.06
C ASN A 2 -24.36 -2.46 -14.28
N THR A 3 -24.44 -1.32 -14.97
CA THR A 3 -24.69 0.01 -14.39
C THR A 3 -26.02 0.07 -13.63
N GLU A 4 -27.06 -0.63 -14.09
CA GLU A 4 -28.36 -0.65 -13.41
C GLU A 4 -28.29 -1.31 -12.04
N LYS A 5 -27.64 -2.48 -11.95
CA LYS A 5 -27.43 -3.16 -10.65
C LYS A 5 -26.62 -2.31 -9.66
N VAL A 6 -25.66 -1.54 -10.17
CA VAL A 6 -24.87 -0.63 -9.30
C VAL A 6 -25.74 0.52 -8.81
N LYS A 7 -26.56 1.10 -9.67
CA LYS A 7 -27.52 2.15 -9.27
C LYS A 7 -28.52 1.65 -8.23
N GLU A 8 -29.12 0.48 -8.46
CA GLU A 8 -30.02 -0.17 -7.48
C GLU A 8 -29.33 -0.39 -6.12
N PHE A 9 -28.09 -0.87 -6.12
CA PHE A 9 -27.29 -1.04 -4.90
C PHE A 9 -27.06 0.29 -4.17
N LEU A 10 -26.66 1.35 -4.87
CA LEU A 10 -26.41 2.67 -4.28
C LEU A 10 -27.72 3.26 -3.70
N THR A 11 -28.82 3.18 -4.44
CA THR A 11 -30.12 3.63 -3.97
C THR A 11 -30.56 2.86 -2.71
N SER A 12 -30.30 1.54 -2.64
CA SER A 12 -30.61 0.74 -1.44
C SER A 12 -29.81 1.16 -0.19
N ARG A 13 -28.72 1.92 -0.38
CA ARG A 13 -27.89 2.50 0.69
C ARG A 13 -28.17 3.98 0.95
N ASN A 14 -29.28 4.50 0.40
CA ASN A 14 -29.67 5.92 0.46
C ASN A 14 -28.60 6.85 -0.15
N ILE A 15 -27.88 6.37 -1.16
CA ILE A 15 -26.96 7.18 -1.97
C ILE A 15 -27.76 7.62 -3.21
N ASP A 16 -28.01 8.91 -3.31
CA ASP A 16 -28.72 9.49 -4.45
C ASP A 16 -27.80 9.54 -5.67
N VAL A 17 -28.32 9.08 -6.82
CA VAL A 17 -27.57 9.02 -8.09
C VAL A 17 -28.33 9.78 -9.15
N SER A 18 -27.77 10.91 -9.56
CA SER A 18 -28.30 11.73 -10.65
C SER A 18 -28.17 11.04 -12.01
N PRO A 19 -29.06 11.30 -12.98
CA PRO A 19 -28.89 10.82 -14.36
C PRO A 19 -27.60 11.26 -15.04
N THR A 20 -26.97 12.34 -14.56
CA THR A 20 -25.71 12.89 -15.08
C THR A 20 -24.47 12.33 -14.39
N ASP A 21 -24.63 11.54 -13.31
CA ASP A 21 -23.52 10.98 -12.59
C ASP A 21 -22.82 9.85 -13.36
N ILE A 22 -21.52 9.88 -13.37
CA ILE A 22 -20.67 8.81 -13.93
C ILE A 22 -20.17 7.93 -12.79
N ILE A 23 -20.59 6.66 -12.81
CA ILE A 23 -20.17 5.67 -11.82
C ILE A 23 -18.93 4.97 -12.33
N VAL A 24 -17.84 5.09 -11.59
CA VAL A 24 -16.56 4.42 -11.86
C VAL A 24 -16.17 3.52 -10.70
N PRO A 25 -15.31 2.49 -10.91
CA PRO A 25 -14.67 1.77 -9.82
C PRO A 25 -13.89 2.74 -8.93
N GLY A 26 -13.77 2.41 -7.64
CA GLY A 26 -12.89 3.16 -6.74
C GLY A 26 -11.45 3.20 -7.26
N LEU A 27 -10.78 4.31 -7.04
CA LEU A 27 -9.42 4.51 -7.51
C LEU A 27 -8.44 3.64 -6.70
N CYS A 28 -7.32 3.27 -7.33
CA CYS A 28 -6.20 2.59 -6.67
C CYS A 28 -4.93 3.40 -6.94
N ASP A 29 -4.18 3.73 -5.87
CA ASP A 29 -2.87 4.33 -5.98
C ASP A 29 -1.81 3.30 -5.57
N VAL A 30 -0.93 2.96 -6.50
CA VAL A 30 0.08 1.92 -6.28
C VAL A 30 1.39 2.46 -5.69
N HIS A 31 1.47 3.76 -5.37
CA HIS A 31 2.70 4.36 -4.84
C HIS A 31 2.39 5.55 -3.91
N VAL A 32 2.20 5.27 -2.63
CA VAL A 32 2.00 6.30 -1.60
C VAL A 32 3.00 6.14 -0.46
N HIS A 33 3.19 7.22 0.32
CA HIS A 33 4.08 7.23 1.46
C HIS A 33 3.33 7.48 2.77
N PHE A 34 2.81 6.42 3.38
CA PHE A 34 2.36 6.47 4.76
C PHE A 34 3.56 6.15 5.65
N ARG A 35 3.97 7.10 6.45
CA ARG A 35 5.27 7.12 7.12
C ARG A 35 5.28 6.40 8.48
N GLU A 36 4.28 5.60 8.76
CA GLU A 36 4.14 4.77 9.95
C GLU A 36 4.41 3.29 9.61
N PRO A 37 5.31 2.63 10.35
CA PRO A 37 6.01 3.07 11.58
C PRO A 37 7.24 3.96 11.35
N GLY A 38 7.59 4.73 12.38
CA GLY A 38 8.88 5.38 12.57
C GLY A 38 9.00 6.84 12.12
N PHE A 39 8.06 7.34 11.31
CA PHE A 39 8.06 8.73 10.83
C PHE A 39 6.65 9.34 10.91
N GLU A 40 5.88 9.00 11.94
CA GLU A 40 4.49 9.39 12.16
C GLU A 40 4.28 10.91 12.17
N TYR A 41 5.33 11.67 12.48
CA TYR A 41 5.32 13.14 12.43
C TYR A 41 5.18 13.71 11.00
N LYS A 42 5.37 12.86 9.97
CA LYS A 42 5.18 13.24 8.56
C LYS A 42 3.80 12.81 8.06
N GLU A 43 3.42 11.56 8.33
CA GLU A 43 2.15 10.96 7.92
C GLU A 43 1.91 9.68 8.71
N THR A 44 0.66 9.43 9.09
CA THR A 44 0.23 8.18 9.75
C THR A 44 -0.60 7.32 8.80
N ILE A 45 -0.81 6.05 9.14
CA ILE A 45 -1.76 5.18 8.44
C ILE A 45 -3.16 5.81 8.48
N LYS A 46 -3.57 6.36 9.64
CA LYS A 46 -4.89 6.97 9.81
C LYS A 46 -5.08 8.18 8.89
N SER A 47 -4.19 9.17 8.98
CA SER A 47 -4.34 10.43 8.23
C SER A 47 -4.18 10.20 6.72
N GLY A 48 -3.23 9.36 6.29
CA GLY A 48 -3.03 9.04 4.89
C GLY A 48 -4.21 8.26 4.29
N SER A 49 -4.77 7.27 5.02
CA SER A 49 -5.93 6.54 4.54
C SER A 49 -7.22 7.36 4.54
N ASP A 50 -7.40 8.30 5.49
CA ASP A 50 -8.49 9.28 5.46
C ASP A 50 -8.40 10.19 4.22
N ALA A 51 -7.20 10.69 3.90
CA ALA A 51 -6.97 11.51 2.72
C ALA A 51 -7.24 10.72 1.42
N ALA A 52 -6.77 9.47 1.35
CA ALA A 52 -7.03 8.57 0.23
C ALA A 52 -8.55 8.35 0.04
N ALA A 53 -9.27 8.01 1.10
CA ALA A 53 -10.72 7.79 1.05
C ALA A 53 -11.46 9.06 0.62
N ALA A 54 -11.08 10.24 1.13
CA ALA A 54 -11.64 11.53 0.72
C ALA A 54 -11.38 11.84 -0.77
N GLY A 55 -10.25 11.36 -1.32
CA GLY A 55 -9.90 11.46 -2.73
C GLY A 55 -10.59 10.42 -3.65
N GLY A 56 -11.41 9.50 -3.09
CA GLY A 56 -12.08 8.46 -3.86
C GLY A 56 -11.22 7.20 -4.10
N TYR A 57 -10.08 7.08 -3.40
CA TYR A 57 -9.26 5.87 -3.43
C TYR A 57 -9.82 4.82 -2.49
N THR A 58 -10.02 3.62 -3.00
CA THR A 58 -10.48 2.46 -2.23
C THR A 58 -9.34 1.54 -1.84
N ALA A 59 -8.20 1.65 -2.52
CA ALA A 59 -6.98 0.92 -2.23
C ALA A 59 -5.74 1.80 -2.49
N VAL A 60 -4.73 1.65 -1.65
CA VAL A 60 -3.42 2.28 -1.82
C VAL A 60 -2.30 1.31 -1.46
N CYS A 61 -1.16 1.40 -2.17
CA CYS A 61 0.02 0.60 -1.88
C CYS A 61 1.12 1.48 -1.28
N THR A 62 1.57 1.15 -0.06
CA THR A 62 2.51 1.99 0.71
C THR A 62 3.94 1.54 0.52
N MET A 63 4.83 2.48 0.17
CA MET A 63 6.26 2.25 -0.02
C MET A 63 6.98 1.88 1.29
N PRO A 64 8.09 1.12 1.20
CA PRO A 64 8.78 0.53 2.35
C PRO A 64 9.73 1.50 3.12
N ASN A 65 9.78 2.77 2.76
CA ASN A 65 10.67 3.77 3.39
C ASN A 65 10.24 4.10 4.82
N LEU A 66 10.38 3.15 5.72
CA LEU A 66 9.91 3.17 7.11
C LEU A 66 11.04 2.90 8.11
N ASN A 67 10.73 2.94 9.39
CA ASN A 67 11.65 2.56 10.46
C ASN A 67 10.87 1.81 11.58
N PRO A 68 11.03 0.47 11.68
CA PRO A 68 11.91 -0.35 10.85
C PRO A 68 11.44 -0.49 9.39
N VAL A 69 12.40 -0.73 8.49
CA VAL A 69 12.11 -1.09 7.10
C VAL A 69 11.44 -2.47 7.07
N PRO A 70 10.37 -2.70 6.30
CA PRO A 70 9.72 -4.01 6.17
C PRO A 70 10.54 -4.95 5.26
N ASP A 71 11.69 -5.38 5.74
CA ASP A 71 12.67 -6.25 5.09
C ASP A 71 12.68 -7.69 5.63
N CYS A 72 11.88 -7.95 6.67
CA CYS A 72 11.59 -9.26 7.24
C CYS A 72 10.16 -9.30 7.79
N THR A 73 9.67 -10.49 8.08
CA THR A 73 8.29 -10.69 8.58
C THR A 73 8.02 -9.94 9.88
N GLU A 74 8.98 -9.87 10.79
CA GLU A 74 8.86 -9.17 12.07
C GLU A 74 8.61 -7.67 11.86
N ASN A 75 9.42 -7.03 11.03
CA ASN A 75 9.30 -5.60 10.71
C ASN A 75 8.00 -5.30 9.96
N LEU A 76 7.66 -6.13 8.97
CA LEU A 76 6.41 -6.02 8.23
C LEU A 76 5.18 -6.11 9.15
N ASN A 77 5.20 -7.00 10.14
CA ASN A 77 4.10 -7.19 11.08
C ASN A 77 3.80 -5.94 11.92
N ILE A 78 4.79 -5.10 12.20
CA ILE A 78 4.60 -3.81 12.89
C ILE A 78 3.71 -2.90 12.03
N GLN A 79 4.03 -2.76 10.74
CA GLN A 79 3.22 -1.96 9.81
C GLN A 79 1.83 -2.56 9.62
N LEU A 80 1.72 -3.88 9.43
CA LEU A 80 0.42 -4.57 9.29
C LEU A 80 -0.47 -4.40 10.53
N ALA A 81 0.11 -4.34 11.73
CA ALA A 81 -0.65 -4.08 12.95
C ALA A 81 -1.24 -2.65 12.95
N ALA A 82 -0.46 -1.64 12.55
CA ALA A 82 -0.94 -0.27 12.41
C ALA A 82 -2.03 -0.16 11.33
N ILE A 83 -1.84 -0.81 10.18
CA ILE A 83 -2.85 -0.86 9.11
C ILE A 83 -4.17 -1.46 9.62
N ARG A 84 -4.13 -2.62 10.28
CA ARG A 84 -5.34 -3.27 10.82
C ARG A 84 -6.08 -2.41 11.84
N LYS A 85 -5.35 -1.59 12.59
CA LYS A 85 -5.91 -0.74 13.64
C LYS A 85 -6.55 0.54 13.10
N ASP A 86 -5.88 1.20 12.16
CA ASP A 86 -6.13 2.62 11.86
C ASP A 86 -6.57 2.90 10.41
N ALA A 87 -6.41 1.96 9.47
CA ALA A 87 -6.76 2.19 8.06
C ALA A 87 -8.27 2.23 7.83
N VAL A 88 -8.73 3.21 7.03
CA VAL A 88 -10.14 3.38 6.63
C VAL A 88 -10.42 2.94 5.20
N CYS A 89 -9.39 2.66 4.41
CA CYS A 89 -9.49 2.02 3.09
C CYS A 89 -8.50 0.85 3.03
N ALA A 90 -8.46 0.10 1.94
CA ALA A 90 -7.48 -0.96 1.77
C ALA A 90 -6.07 -0.37 1.65
N VAL A 91 -5.20 -0.66 2.62
CA VAL A 91 -3.78 -0.27 2.61
C VAL A 91 -2.96 -1.54 2.50
N ILE A 92 -2.18 -1.66 1.43
CA ILE A 92 -1.41 -2.85 1.10
C ILE A 92 0.07 -2.45 1.05
N PRO A 93 0.93 -2.99 1.94
CA PRO A 93 2.33 -2.58 1.99
C PRO A 93 3.17 -3.17 0.85
N TYR A 94 4.26 -2.49 0.52
CA TYR A 94 5.42 -3.08 -0.14
C TYR A 94 6.36 -3.66 0.91
N GLY A 95 7.04 -4.78 0.57
CA GLY A 95 8.25 -5.21 1.25
C GLY A 95 9.48 -4.55 0.61
N ALA A 96 10.58 -4.42 1.36
CA ALA A 96 11.85 -4.01 0.79
C ALA A 96 12.49 -5.14 0.00
N ILE A 97 13.20 -4.82 -1.09
CA ILE A 97 14.00 -5.79 -1.85
C ILE A 97 15.26 -6.16 -1.08
N THR A 98 15.91 -5.15 -0.46
CA THR A 98 17.15 -5.37 0.27
C THR A 98 17.03 -5.01 1.75
N VAL A 99 17.85 -5.64 2.58
CA VAL A 99 17.91 -5.39 4.02
C VAL A 99 18.20 -3.92 4.28
N GLY A 100 17.28 -3.25 4.99
CA GLY A 100 17.37 -1.83 5.31
C GLY A 100 17.36 -0.90 4.09
N GLU A 101 16.93 -1.37 2.90
CA GLU A 101 16.99 -0.63 1.63
C GLU A 101 18.43 -0.16 1.30
N ARG A 102 19.46 -1.00 1.57
CA ARG A 102 20.88 -0.64 1.40
C ARG A 102 21.48 -1.11 0.08
N GLY A 103 20.79 -1.98 -0.66
CA GLY A 103 21.28 -2.53 -1.92
C GLY A 103 22.40 -3.58 -1.78
N GLU A 104 22.65 -4.09 -0.55
CA GLU A 104 23.78 -4.97 -0.23
C GLU A 104 23.40 -6.46 -0.11
N HIS A 105 22.27 -6.74 0.51
CA HIS A 105 21.77 -8.08 0.77
C HIS A 105 20.27 -8.15 0.53
N LEU A 106 19.79 -9.25 -0.09
CA LEU A 106 18.35 -9.45 -0.27
C LEU A 106 17.63 -9.61 1.07
N SER A 107 16.42 -9.09 1.13
CA SER A 107 15.49 -9.26 2.26
C SER A 107 14.83 -10.65 2.24
N ASP A 108 14.08 -10.98 3.28
CA ASP A 108 13.31 -12.24 3.38
C ASP A 108 12.02 -12.19 2.55
N MET A 109 12.15 -11.88 1.25
CA MET A 109 11.02 -11.66 0.34
C MET A 109 10.06 -12.84 0.29
N ALA A 110 10.58 -14.07 0.29
CA ALA A 110 9.76 -15.28 0.20
C ALA A 110 8.77 -15.40 1.37
N ASP A 111 9.20 -15.06 2.57
CA ASP A 111 8.37 -15.13 3.79
C ASP A 111 7.34 -14.00 3.87
N MET A 112 7.61 -12.88 3.20
CA MET A 112 6.72 -11.71 3.15
C MET A 112 5.74 -11.73 1.98
N ALA A 113 6.00 -12.52 0.93
CA ALA A 113 5.32 -12.45 -0.37
C ALA A 113 3.79 -12.53 -0.30
N SER A 114 3.23 -13.29 0.66
CA SER A 114 1.77 -13.42 0.83
C SER A 114 1.10 -12.21 1.49
N SER A 115 1.88 -11.27 2.03
CA SER A 115 1.41 -10.16 2.87
C SER A 115 1.69 -8.78 2.28
N VAL A 116 2.32 -8.71 1.12
CA VAL A 116 2.69 -7.48 0.42
C VAL A 116 2.14 -7.46 -1.01
N CYS A 117 1.99 -6.29 -1.61
CA CYS A 117 1.58 -6.17 -3.02
C CYS A 117 2.74 -6.40 -3.99
N ALA A 118 3.96 -6.03 -3.59
CA ALA A 118 5.19 -6.17 -4.37
C ALA A 118 6.40 -5.82 -3.48
N PHE A 119 7.59 -5.73 -4.08
CA PHE A 119 8.84 -5.36 -3.41
C PHE A 119 9.48 -4.16 -4.10
N SER A 120 10.06 -3.26 -3.29
CA SER A 120 10.73 -2.05 -3.78
C SER A 120 11.77 -1.56 -2.78
N ASP A 121 12.87 -0.99 -3.28
CA ASP A 121 13.78 -0.14 -2.51
C ASP A 121 13.60 1.31 -2.99
N ASP A 122 12.39 1.82 -2.85
CA ASP A 122 11.96 3.10 -3.40
C ASP A 122 12.91 4.26 -3.05
N GLY A 123 13.32 5.00 -4.09
CA GLY A 123 14.22 6.15 -3.98
C GLY A 123 15.71 5.79 -3.78
N ARG A 124 16.06 4.51 -3.54
CA ARG A 124 17.46 4.08 -3.34
C ARG A 124 17.99 3.25 -4.49
N GLY A 125 17.20 2.28 -4.93
CA GLY A 125 17.57 1.38 -6.01
C GLY A 125 18.69 0.40 -5.65
N ILE A 126 18.85 -0.63 -6.48
CA ILE A 126 19.89 -1.65 -6.33
C ILE A 126 21.02 -1.34 -7.30
N GLN A 127 22.21 -1.08 -6.78
CA GLN A 127 23.39 -0.73 -7.58
C GLN A 127 24.25 -1.98 -7.91
N ASN A 128 24.08 -3.08 -7.17
CA ASN A 128 24.82 -4.31 -7.41
C ASN A 128 24.09 -5.15 -8.47
N PRO A 129 24.69 -5.38 -9.67
CA PRO A 129 24.07 -6.16 -10.73
C PRO A 129 23.85 -7.63 -10.36
N GLU A 130 24.63 -8.21 -9.47
CA GLU A 130 24.45 -9.60 -9.03
C GLU A 130 23.16 -9.76 -8.22
N ILE A 131 22.86 -8.82 -7.32
CA ILE A 131 21.61 -8.80 -6.55
C ILE A 131 20.42 -8.59 -7.50
N PHE A 132 20.55 -7.68 -8.47
CA PHE A 132 19.50 -7.39 -9.42
C PHE A 132 19.11 -8.60 -10.27
N ILE A 133 20.11 -9.40 -10.71
CA ILE A 133 19.89 -10.65 -11.48
C ILE A 133 19.12 -11.67 -10.62
N VAL A 134 19.51 -11.87 -9.37
CA VAL A 134 18.83 -12.82 -8.47
C VAL A 134 17.39 -12.40 -8.19
N PHE A 135 17.10 -11.10 -8.12
CA PHE A 135 15.74 -10.59 -7.91
C PHE A 135 14.79 -10.86 -9.09
N ILE A 136 15.31 -10.89 -10.33
CA ILE A 136 14.49 -11.07 -11.56
C ILE A 136 14.14 -12.56 -11.82
N TYR A 137 14.92 -13.49 -11.32
CA TYR A 137 14.73 -14.93 -11.49
C TYR A 137 14.04 -15.58 -10.27
#